data_fd32d54a0d9d2cc3db6173686e37af07
#
_entry.id   fd32d54a0d9d2cc3db6173686e37af07
#
_cell.length_a   1.000
_cell.length_b   1.000
_cell.length_c   1.000
_cell.angle_alpha   90.00
_cell.angle_beta   90.00
_cell.angle_gamma   90.00
#
_symmetry.space_group_name_H-M   'P 1'
#
loop_
_entity.id
_entity.type
_entity.pdbx_description
1 polymer ?
#
loop_
_entity_poly.entity_id
_entity_poly.type
_entity_poly.pdbx_seq_one_letter_code
_entity_poly.pdbx_strand_id
1 'polypeptide(L)'
;GDVYKRQLSRCNLFWRSFSHWLGGMGVLVFLLAVVPGARKNGGTGIYLMRAESPGPSVDKLTPHLRQTAMILYGIYILLTALCIVCLLLGGMPVFDSFCIAFGTAGTGGFAIKNSSMGGYSCFLQTVVTVFMFLFGVNFSLYYMLLLRKFKAVFKNEELRLYFGIAAGSIVLIA
;
A
#
# COMPACT_ATOMS: atom_id res chain seq x y z
N GLY A 1 11.63 11.88 14.71
CA GLY A 1 10.64 12.71 14.08
C GLY A 1 9.28 12.82 14.75
N ASP A 2 8.92 11.98 15.72
CA ASP A 2 7.54 11.92 16.26
C ASP A 2 7.29 12.84 17.47
N VAL A 3 8.34 13.37 18.05
CA VAL A 3 8.27 14.17 19.29
C VAL A 3 7.51 15.50 19.11
N TYR A 4 7.42 16.01 17.88
CA TYR A 4 6.85 17.33 17.58
C TYR A 4 5.48 17.29 16.85
N LYS A 5 4.78 16.16 16.83
CA LYS A 5 3.49 16.03 16.12
C LYS A 5 2.44 17.06 16.57
N ARG A 6 2.43 17.42 17.85
CA ARG A 6 1.50 18.43 18.41
C ARG A 6 1.79 19.87 17.92
N GLN A 7 3.02 20.13 17.46
CA GLN A 7 3.43 21.45 17.00
C GLN A 7 3.30 21.62 15.48
N LEU A 8 3.08 20.52 14.75
CA LEU A 8 2.91 20.56 13.31
C LEU A 8 1.51 21.04 12.93
N SER A 9 1.44 21.96 11.96
CA SER A 9 0.17 22.36 11.36
C SER A 9 -0.51 21.18 10.68
N ARG A 10 -1.84 21.21 10.58
CA ARG A 10 -2.63 20.18 9.87
C ARG A 10 -2.16 19.96 8.44
N CYS A 11 -1.72 21.04 7.78
CA CYS A 11 -1.18 20.98 6.42
C CYS A 11 0.07 20.12 6.35
N ASN A 12 1.03 20.28 7.28
CA ASN A 12 2.25 19.49 7.33
C ASN A 12 1.98 18.00 7.65
N LEU A 13 1.01 17.72 8.52
CA LEU A 13 0.59 16.34 8.82
C LEU A 13 -0.04 15.67 7.61
N PHE A 14 -0.89 16.39 6.88
CA PHE A 14 -1.48 15.89 5.64
C PHE A 14 -0.40 15.64 4.58
N TRP A 15 0.50 16.63 4.35
CA TRP A 15 1.56 16.50 3.37
C TRP A 15 2.48 15.30 3.65
N ARG A 16 2.84 15.10 4.91
CA ARG A 16 3.63 13.94 5.33
C ARG A 16 2.93 12.61 4.99
N SER A 17 1.65 12.49 5.33
CA SER A 17 0.88 11.28 5.07
C SER A 17 0.67 11.06 3.58
N PHE A 18 0.41 12.12 2.84
CA PHE A 18 0.22 12.09 1.39
C PHE A 18 1.50 11.73 0.63
N SER A 19 2.65 12.30 1.01
CA SER A 19 3.94 11.94 0.42
C SER A 19 4.32 10.48 0.71
N HIS A 20 3.96 9.98 1.89
CA HIS A 20 4.14 8.59 2.24
C HIS A 20 3.24 7.67 1.39
N TRP A 21 2.00 8.06 1.17
CA TRP A 21 1.06 7.36 0.28
C TRP A 21 1.57 7.28 -1.16
N LEU A 22 2.11 8.38 -1.69
CA LEU A 22 2.76 8.39 -3.01
C LEU A 22 3.96 7.43 -3.08
N GLY A 23 4.75 7.35 -2.01
CA GLY A 23 5.89 6.45 -1.91
C GLY A 23 5.49 4.98 -1.80
N GLY A 24 4.34 4.68 -1.20
CA GLY A 24 3.90 3.32 -0.90
C GLY A 24 3.70 2.42 -2.13
N MET A 25 3.34 2.99 -3.28
CA MET A 25 3.22 2.26 -4.56
C MET A 25 4.45 2.39 -5.46
N GLY A 26 5.44 3.18 -5.03
CA GLY A 26 6.61 3.52 -5.82
C GLY A 26 6.32 4.66 -6.80
N VAL A 27 7.08 5.75 -6.64
CA VAL A 27 6.97 6.93 -7.51
C VAL A 27 7.19 6.57 -8.97
N LEU A 28 8.06 5.57 -9.26
CA LEU A 28 8.36 5.13 -10.61
C LEU A 28 7.17 4.41 -11.25
N VAL A 29 6.41 3.61 -10.51
CA VAL A 29 5.18 2.97 -11.01
C VAL A 29 4.12 4.03 -11.33
N PHE A 30 3.99 5.05 -10.48
CA PHE A 30 3.14 6.20 -10.72
C PHE A 30 3.53 6.96 -12.00
N LEU A 31 4.83 7.25 -12.16
CA LEU A 31 5.34 7.93 -13.36
C LEU A 31 5.09 7.10 -14.62
N LEU A 32 5.27 5.79 -14.59
CA LEU A 32 4.97 4.90 -15.72
C LEU A 32 3.48 4.89 -16.08
N ALA A 33 2.61 5.00 -15.09
CA ALA A 33 1.17 5.05 -15.31
C ALA A 33 0.71 6.38 -15.93
N VAL A 34 1.28 7.50 -15.48
CA VAL A 34 0.82 8.86 -15.82
C VAL A 34 1.55 9.45 -17.04
N VAL A 35 2.87 9.24 -17.16
CA VAL A 35 3.68 9.87 -18.21
C VAL A 35 3.52 9.15 -19.56
N PRO A 36 3.00 9.83 -20.61
CA PRO A 36 2.78 9.21 -21.92
C PRO A 36 4.06 8.78 -22.66
N GLY A 37 5.20 9.34 -22.30
CA GLY A 37 6.50 9.17 -22.98
C GLY A 37 7.27 7.89 -22.64
N ALA A 38 6.94 7.19 -21.58
CA ALA A 38 7.61 5.95 -21.18
C ALA A 38 7.50 4.81 -22.21
N ARG A 39 6.66 5.01 -23.23
CA ARG A 39 6.36 4.04 -24.30
C ARG A 39 7.45 3.95 -25.38
N LYS A 40 8.30 4.97 -25.55
CA LYS A 40 9.27 5.02 -26.67
C LYS A 40 10.59 4.29 -26.42
N ASN A 41 10.94 4.03 -25.14
CA ASN A 41 12.18 3.36 -24.79
C ASN A 41 11.87 2.06 -24.01
N GLY A 42 11.52 1.02 -24.74
CA GLY A 42 11.05 -0.26 -24.20
C GLY A 42 11.99 -1.01 -23.24
N GLY A 43 13.25 -0.58 -23.11
CA GLY A 43 14.19 -1.17 -22.17
C GLY A 43 14.19 -0.52 -20.79
N THR A 44 14.20 0.79 -20.73
CA THR A 44 14.38 1.55 -19.47
C THR A 44 13.21 1.40 -18.51
N GLY A 45 11.97 1.33 -19.02
CA GLY A 45 10.77 1.17 -18.19
C GLY A 45 10.71 -0.16 -17.43
N ILE A 46 11.24 -1.24 -18.04
CA ILE A 46 11.30 -2.57 -17.42
C ILE A 46 12.31 -2.59 -16.26
N TYR A 47 13.46 -1.96 -16.44
CA TYR A 47 14.50 -1.89 -15.40
C TYR A 47 14.05 -1.06 -14.19
N LEU A 48 13.31 0.03 -14.41
CA LEU A 48 12.76 0.88 -13.37
C LEU A 48 11.69 0.14 -12.54
N MET A 49 10.81 -0.59 -13.21
CA MET A 49 9.78 -1.39 -12.54
C MET A 49 10.38 -2.56 -11.74
N ARG A 50 11.50 -3.12 -12.22
CA ARG A 50 12.25 -4.18 -11.53
C ARG A 50 12.99 -3.68 -10.30
N ALA A 51 13.42 -2.42 -10.29
CA ALA A 51 14.12 -1.82 -9.15
C ALA A 51 13.20 -1.53 -7.95
N GLU A 52 11.92 -1.20 -8.21
CA GLU A 52 10.96 -0.86 -7.14
C GLU A 52 10.02 -2.01 -6.75
N SER A 53 9.86 -3.00 -7.62
CA SER A 53 9.01 -4.17 -7.34
C SER A 53 9.88 -5.44 -7.32
N PRO A 54 10.50 -5.79 -6.20
CA PRO A 54 11.29 -7.00 -6.10
C PRO A 54 10.38 -8.23 -6.19
N GLY A 55 10.42 -8.91 -7.36
CA GLY A 55 9.70 -10.16 -7.57
C GLY A 55 10.02 -10.77 -8.93
N PRO A 56 10.17 -12.10 -9.03
CA PRO A 56 10.58 -12.79 -10.26
C PRO A 56 9.53 -12.82 -11.38
N SER A 57 8.34 -12.25 -11.17
CA SER A 57 7.18 -12.38 -12.05
C SER A 57 6.92 -11.21 -13.02
N VAL A 58 7.75 -10.16 -12.99
CA VAL A 58 7.54 -8.96 -13.83
C VAL A 58 7.73 -9.26 -15.32
N ASP A 59 8.51 -10.27 -15.68
CA ASP A 59 8.82 -10.64 -17.07
C ASP A 59 7.65 -11.29 -17.84
N LYS A 60 6.58 -11.70 -17.16
CA LYS A 60 5.44 -12.42 -17.78
C LYS A 60 4.14 -11.63 -17.87
N LEU A 61 4.12 -10.40 -17.37
CA LEU A 61 2.91 -9.59 -17.28
C LEU A 61 2.82 -8.58 -18.44
N THR A 62 2.19 -8.98 -19.51
CA THR A 62 1.69 -8.20 -20.65
C THR A 62 2.69 -7.31 -21.42
N PRO A 63 2.60 -7.22 -22.76
CA PRO A 63 3.42 -6.34 -23.59
C PRO A 63 3.16 -4.83 -23.35
N HIS A 64 2.23 -4.48 -22.44
CA HIS A 64 1.84 -3.10 -22.15
C HIS A 64 2.11 -2.75 -20.67
N LEU A 65 3.37 -2.48 -20.33
CA LEU A 65 3.80 -2.03 -19.00
C LEU A 65 2.91 -0.94 -18.37
N ARG A 66 2.46 0.01 -19.17
CA ARG A 66 1.57 1.07 -18.73
C ARG A 66 0.21 0.55 -18.27
N GLN A 67 -0.37 -0.40 -19.01
CA GLN A 67 -1.67 -0.96 -18.63
C GLN A 67 -1.57 -1.72 -17.30
N THR A 68 -0.52 -2.49 -17.12
CA THR A 68 -0.26 -3.19 -15.86
C THR A 68 -0.07 -2.20 -14.70
N ALA A 69 0.76 -1.17 -14.89
CA ALA A 69 0.97 -0.11 -13.90
C ALA A 69 -0.34 0.61 -13.53
N MET A 70 -1.18 0.94 -14.51
CA MET A 70 -2.49 1.56 -14.27
C MET A 70 -3.43 0.66 -13.47
N ILE A 71 -3.45 -0.64 -13.77
CA ILE A 71 -4.28 -1.60 -13.02
C ILE A 71 -3.79 -1.73 -11.58
N LEU A 72 -2.49 -1.89 -11.37
CA LEU A 72 -1.90 -1.97 -10.03
C LEU A 72 -2.18 -0.70 -9.21
N TYR A 73 -2.02 0.46 -9.83
CA TYR A 73 -2.33 1.74 -9.19
C TYR A 73 -3.83 1.89 -8.89
N GLY A 74 -4.68 1.42 -9.79
CA GLY A 74 -6.13 1.36 -9.58
C GLY A 74 -6.52 0.51 -8.38
N ILE A 75 -5.89 -0.65 -8.21
CA ILE A 75 -6.08 -1.52 -7.03
C ILE A 75 -5.63 -0.80 -5.76
N TYR A 76 -4.49 -0.12 -5.80
CA TYR A 76 -3.96 0.65 -4.67
C TYR A 76 -4.91 1.76 -4.24
N ILE A 77 -5.42 2.55 -5.19
CA ILE A 77 -6.42 3.60 -4.94
C ILE A 77 -7.70 3.00 -4.36
N LEU A 78 -8.19 1.89 -4.93
CA LEU A 78 -9.40 1.22 -4.46
C LEU A 78 -9.26 0.75 -3.02
N LEU A 79 -8.14 0.08 -2.68
CA LEU A 79 -7.86 -0.35 -1.30
C LEU A 79 -7.75 0.84 -0.35
N THR A 80 -7.12 1.93 -0.78
CA THR A 80 -7.04 3.16 0.02
C THR A 80 -8.42 3.75 0.28
N ALA A 81 -9.28 3.82 -0.74
CA ALA A 81 -10.65 4.30 -0.60
C ALA A 81 -11.48 3.43 0.35
N LEU A 82 -11.37 2.10 0.23
CA LEU A 82 -12.03 1.17 1.14
C LEU A 82 -11.54 1.35 2.58
N CYS A 83 -10.24 1.54 2.79
CA CYS A 83 -9.68 1.83 4.11
C CYS A 83 -10.28 3.10 4.70
N ILE A 84 -10.33 4.20 3.93
CA ILE A 84 -10.94 5.46 4.36
C ILE A 84 -12.40 5.26 4.76
N VAL A 85 -13.19 4.57 3.94
CA VAL A 85 -14.61 4.29 4.23
C VAL A 85 -14.76 3.49 5.53
N CYS A 86 -13.97 2.43 5.72
CA CYS A 86 -13.99 1.64 6.95
C CYS A 86 -13.64 2.46 8.20
N LEU A 87 -12.66 3.37 8.10
CA LEU A 87 -12.27 4.26 9.20
C LEU A 87 -13.38 5.28 9.52
N LEU A 88 -14.03 5.85 8.49
CA LEU A 88 -15.15 6.75 8.66
C LEU A 88 -16.36 6.05 9.31
N LEU A 89 -16.69 4.83 8.87
CA LEU A 89 -17.76 4.02 9.48
C LEU A 89 -17.46 3.67 10.94
N GLY A 90 -16.17 3.55 11.29
CA GLY A 90 -15.73 3.39 12.68
C GLY A 90 -15.82 4.65 13.55
N GLY A 91 -16.34 5.77 13.01
CA GLY A 91 -16.51 7.04 13.74
C GLY A 91 -15.24 7.88 13.85
N MET A 92 -14.22 7.64 13.03
CA MET A 92 -13.02 8.46 13.02
C MET A 92 -13.27 9.80 12.32
N PRO A 93 -12.71 10.94 12.83
CA PRO A 93 -12.78 12.23 12.14
C PRO A 93 -12.23 12.14 10.72
N VAL A 94 -12.86 12.87 9.78
CA VAL A 94 -12.51 12.81 8.34
C VAL A 94 -11.03 13.06 8.08
N PHE A 95 -10.46 14.10 8.68
CA PHE A 95 -9.06 14.44 8.52
C PHE A 95 -8.14 13.31 9.00
N ASP A 96 -8.42 12.75 10.16
CA ASP A 96 -7.64 11.64 10.74
C ASP A 96 -7.75 10.39 9.88
N SER A 97 -8.96 10.10 9.34
CA SER A 97 -9.20 8.96 8.45
C SER A 97 -8.35 9.01 7.18
N PHE A 98 -8.27 10.17 6.54
CA PHE A 98 -7.41 10.34 5.35
C PHE A 98 -5.93 10.17 5.69
N CYS A 99 -5.45 10.86 6.72
CA CYS A 99 -4.03 10.80 7.09
C CYS A 99 -3.61 9.39 7.54
N ILE A 100 -4.46 8.70 8.30
CA ILE A 100 -4.18 7.33 8.77
C ILE A 100 -4.27 6.35 7.61
N ALA A 101 -5.27 6.46 6.72
CA ALA A 101 -5.37 5.60 5.55
C ALA A 101 -4.16 5.75 4.63
N PHE A 102 -3.67 6.97 4.42
CA PHE A 102 -2.46 7.22 3.63
C PHE A 102 -1.21 6.61 4.29
N GLY A 103 -1.08 6.77 5.60
CA GLY A 103 -0.01 6.13 6.36
C GLY A 103 -0.08 4.60 6.35
N THR A 104 -1.29 4.06 6.39
CA THR A 104 -1.54 2.61 6.32
C THR A 104 -1.22 2.06 4.93
N ALA A 105 -1.64 2.76 3.88
CA ALA A 105 -1.35 2.36 2.50
C ALA A 105 0.15 2.37 2.18
N GLY A 106 0.90 3.31 2.75
CA GLY A 106 2.35 3.31 2.67
C GLY A 106 3.04 2.32 3.61
N THR A 107 2.28 1.50 4.36
CA THR A 107 2.80 0.56 5.38
C THR A 107 3.68 1.22 6.45
N GLY A 108 3.38 2.49 6.79
CA GLY A 108 4.22 3.30 7.67
C GLY A 108 4.08 3.00 9.17
N GLY A 109 2.92 2.52 9.60
CA GLY A 109 2.67 2.14 10.99
C GLY A 109 2.59 3.29 12.00
N PHE A 110 2.53 4.54 11.55
CA PHE A 110 2.45 5.71 12.42
C PHE A 110 1.16 6.50 12.19
N ALA A 111 0.59 7.00 13.28
CA ALA A 111 -0.60 7.84 13.27
C ALA A 111 -0.25 9.32 13.50
N ILE A 112 -1.28 10.18 13.44
CA ILE A 112 -1.16 11.63 13.61
C ILE A 112 -0.92 12.01 15.07
N LYS A 113 -1.50 11.24 16.01
CA LYS A 113 -1.41 11.50 17.45
C LYS A 113 -0.13 10.90 18.03
N ASN A 114 0.38 11.51 19.12
CA ASN A 114 1.55 10.99 19.83
C ASN A 114 1.30 9.61 20.46
N SER A 115 0.03 9.33 20.85
CA SER A 115 -0.40 8.01 21.33
C SER A 115 -0.56 6.99 20.20
N SER A 116 -0.23 7.36 18.95
CA SER A 116 -0.46 6.54 17.75
C SER A 116 -1.92 6.08 17.67
N MET A 117 -2.18 4.79 17.48
CA MET A 117 -3.54 4.23 17.42
C MET A 117 -4.14 3.94 18.79
N GLY A 118 -3.39 4.07 19.89
CA GLY A 118 -3.86 3.74 21.24
C GLY A 118 -5.03 4.61 21.76
N GLY A 119 -5.28 5.77 21.13
CA GLY A 119 -6.43 6.63 21.46
C GLY A 119 -7.68 6.35 20.65
N TYR A 120 -7.70 5.33 19.79
CA TYR A 120 -8.84 4.94 18.97
C TYR A 120 -9.43 3.60 19.42
N SER A 121 -10.66 3.31 19.02
CA SER A 121 -11.33 2.05 19.36
C SER A 121 -10.59 0.83 18.83
N CYS A 122 -10.77 -0.32 19.50
CA CYS A 122 -10.19 -1.60 19.08
C CYS A 122 -10.59 -1.97 17.64
N PHE A 123 -11.82 -1.63 17.23
CA PHE A 123 -12.29 -1.80 15.85
C PHE A 123 -11.40 -1.05 14.84
N LEU A 124 -11.10 0.22 15.08
CA LEU A 124 -10.26 1.04 14.20
C LEU A 124 -8.83 0.51 14.14
N GLN A 125 -8.28 0.07 15.26
CA GLN A 125 -6.96 -0.57 15.30
C GLN A 125 -6.93 -1.85 14.48
N THR A 126 -7.97 -2.68 14.57
CA THR A 126 -8.09 -3.91 13.77
C THR A 126 -8.19 -3.60 12.28
N VAL A 127 -9.02 -2.62 11.89
CA VAL A 127 -9.14 -2.19 10.49
C VAL A 127 -7.79 -1.76 9.94
N VAL A 128 -7.05 -0.90 10.64
CA VAL A 128 -5.73 -0.44 10.20
C VAL A 128 -4.77 -1.63 10.06
N THR A 129 -4.76 -2.55 11.02
CA THR A 129 -3.89 -3.73 10.99
C THR A 129 -4.20 -4.61 9.77
N VAL A 130 -5.47 -4.92 9.52
CA VAL A 130 -5.89 -5.73 8.36
C VAL A 130 -5.49 -5.05 7.04
N PHE A 131 -5.74 -3.75 6.91
CA PHE A 131 -5.35 -3.04 5.69
C PHE A 131 -3.83 -2.94 5.52
N MET A 132 -3.05 -2.79 6.60
CA MET A 132 -1.58 -2.87 6.52
C MET A 132 -1.12 -4.22 5.97
N PHE A 133 -1.72 -5.32 6.43
CA PHE A 133 -1.43 -6.65 5.87
C PHE A 133 -1.78 -6.72 4.38
N LEU A 134 -2.92 -6.19 3.98
CA LEU A 134 -3.33 -6.16 2.57
C LEU A 134 -2.36 -5.33 1.71
N PHE A 135 -1.96 -4.15 2.17
CA PHE A 135 -0.99 -3.32 1.44
C PHE A 135 0.42 -3.91 1.41
N GLY A 136 0.79 -4.74 2.39
CA GLY A 136 2.08 -5.43 2.42
C GLY A 136 2.17 -6.63 1.47
N VAL A 137 1.05 -7.11 0.92
CA VAL A 137 1.04 -8.18 -0.08
C VAL A 137 1.53 -7.66 -1.43
N ASN A 138 2.32 -8.47 -2.14
CA ASN A 138 2.77 -8.13 -3.49
C ASN A 138 1.57 -7.84 -4.43
N PHE A 139 1.51 -6.64 -4.98
CA PHE A 139 0.40 -6.18 -5.83
C PHE A 139 0.22 -7.00 -7.11
N SER A 140 1.27 -7.66 -7.60
CA SER A 140 1.17 -8.60 -8.72
C SER A 140 0.22 -9.76 -8.44
N LEU A 141 0.07 -10.15 -7.17
CA LEU A 141 -0.88 -11.21 -6.77
C LEU A 141 -2.32 -10.75 -6.89
N TYR A 142 -2.61 -9.50 -6.57
CA TYR A 142 -3.94 -8.89 -6.82
C TYR A 142 -4.29 -8.87 -8.29
N TYR A 143 -3.30 -8.58 -9.16
CA TYR A 143 -3.50 -8.65 -10.61
C TYR A 143 -3.81 -10.09 -11.06
N MET A 144 -3.09 -11.09 -10.55
CA MET A 144 -3.39 -12.51 -10.83
C MET A 144 -4.77 -12.92 -10.30
N LEU A 145 -5.18 -12.39 -9.15
CA LEU A 145 -6.51 -12.61 -8.58
C LEU A 145 -7.60 -12.04 -9.51
N LEU A 146 -7.39 -10.85 -10.06
CA LEU A 146 -8.27 -10.21 -11.02
C LEU A 146 -8.43 -11.05 -12.29
N LEU A 147 -7.34 -11.70 -12.74
CA LEU A 147 -7.34 -12.65 -13.86
C LEU A 147 -7.92 -14.03 -13.51
N ARG A 148 -8.53 -14.19 -12.32
CA ARG A 148 -9.13 -15.44 -11.81
C ARG A 148 -8.15 -16.63 -11.73
N LYS A 149 -6.86 -16.39 -11.62
CA LYS A 149 -5.83 -17.42 -11.47
C LYS A 149 -5.60 -17.78 -9.99
N PHE A 150 -6.67 -18.14 -9.28
CA PHE A 150 -6.63 -18.42 -7.83
C PHE A 150 -5.58 -19.47 -7.44
N LYS A 151 -5.47 -20.57 -8.21
CA LYS A 151 -4.50 -21.63 -7.92
C LYS A 151 -3.04 -21.16 -7.95
N ALA A 152 -2.72 -20.20 -8.84
CA ALA A 152 -1.39 -19.63 -8.95
C ALA A 152 -1.08 -18.70 -7.76
N VAL A 153 -2.07 -17.97 -7.27
CA VAL A 153 -1.93 -17.07 -6.12
C VAL A 153 -1.64 -17.86 -4.84
N PHE A 154 -2.44 -18.92 -4.55
CA PHE A 154 -2.24 -19.75 -3.34
C PHE A 154 -0.99 -20.63 -3.39
N LYS A 155 -0.46 -20.92 -4.56
CA LYS A 155 0.79 -21.66 -4.73
C LYS A 155 2.04 -20.79 -4.70
N ASN A 156 1.88 -19.46 -4.60
CA ASN A 156 3.00 -18.53 -4.56
C ASN A 156 3.74 -18.65 -3.22
N GLU A 157 5.04 -18.91 -3.31
CA GLU A 157 5.91 -19.09 -2.14
C GLU A 157 6.05 -17.80 -1.34
N GLU A 158 6.10 -16.64 -2.01
CA GLU A 158 6.19 -15.33 -1.36
C GLU A 158 4.99 -15.07 -0.44
N LEU A 159 3.77 -15.37 -0.92
CA LEU A 159 2.55 -15.19 -0.12
C LEU A 159 2.54 -16.09 1.11
N ARG A 160 2.95 -17.35 0.95
CA ARG A 160 3.02 -18.32 2.05
C ARG A 160 4.07 -17.90 3.08
N LEU A 161 5.23 -17.44 2.63
CA LEU A 161 6.30 -16.94 3.48
C LEU A 161 5.85 -15.68 4.24
N TYR A 162 5.20 -14.74 3.56
CA TYR A 162 4.67 -13.51 4.16
C TYR A 162 3.69 -13.81 5.30
N PHE A 163 2.69 -14.66 5.06
CA PHE A 163 1.75 -15.08 6.11
C PHE A 163 2.43 -15.89 7.22
N GLY A 164 3.41 -16.71 6.88
CA GLY A 164 4.18 -17.49 7.86
C GLY A 164 4.97 -16.59 8.80
N ILE A 165 5.68 -15.58 8.28
CA ILE A 165 6.43 -14.60 9.07
C ILE A 165 5.47 -13.78 9.95
N ALA A 166 4.35 -13.32 9.37
CA ALA A 166 3.37 -12.54 10.10
C ALA A 166 2.76 -13.33 11.27
N ALA A 167 2.35 -14.58 11.02
CA ALA A 167 1.82 -15.46 12.06
C ALA A 167 2.88 -15.78 13.14
N GLY A 168 4.11 -16.06 12.72
CA GLY A 168 5.23 -16.29 13.65
C GLY A 168 5.51 -15.07 14.52
N SER A 169 5.47 -13.87 13.96
CA SER A 169 5.66 -12.62 14.71
C SER A 169 4.54 -12.39 15.73
N ILE A 170 3.29 -12.68 15.36
CA ILE A 170 2.15 -12.56 16.29
C ILE A 170 2.32 -13.52 17.47
N VAL A 171 2.69 -14.78 17.21
CA VAL A 171 2.89 -15.79 18.27
C VAL A 171 4.07 -15.42 19.18
N LEU A 172 5.09 -14.76 18.64
CA LEU A 172 6.28 -14.38 19.42
C LEU A 172 6.04 -13.17 20.33
N ILE A 173 5.08 -12.30 19.97
CA ILE A 173 4.75 -11.06 20.68
C ILE A 173 3.60 -11.27 21.67
N ALA A 174 2.71 -12.23 21.41
CA ALA A 174 1.57 -12.57 22.28
C ALA A 174 2.00 -13.35 23.51
#